data_d7d6b7bb1fde9321714694730beff372
#
_entry.id   d7d6b7bb1fde9321714694730beff372
#
_cell.length_a   1.000
_cell.length_b   1.000
_cell.length_c   1.000
_cell.angle_alpha   90.00
_cell.angle_beta   90.00
_cell.angle_gamma   90.00
#
_symmetry.space_group_name_H-M   'P 1'
#
loop_
_entity.id
_entity.type
_entity.pdbx_description
1 polymer ?
#
loop_
_entity_poly.entity_id
_entity_poly.type
_entity_poly.pdbx_seq_one_letter_code
_entity_poly.pdbx_strand_id
1 'polypeptide(L)'
;MELAFPAGTPASRQGPFARFLPPVEAGAVTRFLATYPFPEGWLLDPFGVSPNLAIEAARARGAVAAFSNPVVRFVVEHRLNPIDPADMRAALAALASAPKDDTRLERFL
;
A
#
# COMPACT_ATOMS: atom_id res chain seq x y z
N MET A 1 -1.92 30.40 -12.26
CA MET A 1 -2.94 29.33 -12.26
C MET A 1 -3.13 28.87 -10.83
N GLU A 2 -4.29 29.06 -10.28
CA GLU A 2 -4.61 28.57 -8.94
C GLU A 2 -4.96 27.07 -9.07
N LEU A 3 -4.16 26.21 -8.45
CA LEU A 3 -4.40 24.79 -8.43
C LEU A 3 -5.38 24.48 -7.28
N ALA A 4 -6.63 24.20 -7.61
CA ALA A 4 -7.58 23.68 -6.66
C ALA A 4 -7.44 22.14 -6.56
N PHE A 5 -7.31 21.62 -5.34
CA PHE A 5 -7.26 20.18 -5.14
C PHE A 5 -8.68 19.62 -5.05
N PRO A 6 -9.09 18.74 -5.98
CA PRO A 6 -10.40 18.11 -5.91
C PRO A 6 -10.46 17.18 -4.70
N ALA A 7 -11.56 17.25 -3.95
CA ALA A 7 -11.77 16.38 -2.81
C ALA A 7 -11.84 14.92 -3.23
N GLY A 8 -11.19 14.05 -2.47
CA GLY A 8 -11.27 12.61 -2.60
C GLY A 8 -12.52 12.04 -1.93
N THR A 9 -12.61 10.73 -1.88
CA THR A 9 -13.60 10.02 -1.07
C THR A 9 -13.08 9.90 0.37
N PRO A 10 -13.92 10.08 1.40
CA PRO A 10 -13.50 9.94 2.78
C PRO A 10 -12.72 8.65 3.02
N ALA A 11 -11.66 8.74 3.79
CA ALA A 11 -10.80 7.61 4.07
C ALA A 11 -11.54 6.53 4.84
N SER A 12 -11.50 5.30 4.34
CA SER A 12 -11.95 4.13 5.06
C SER A 12 -10.78 3.54 5.86
N ARG A 13 -10.94 3.39 7.16
CA ARG A 13 -9.98 2.68 8.02
C ARG A 13 -10.19 1.18 7.92
N GLN A 14 -9.85 0.60 6.79
CA GLN A 14 -9.96 -0.83 6.55
C GLN A 14 -8.59 -1.51 6.61
N GLY A 15 -8.57 -2.69 7.22
CA GLY A 15 -7.39 -3.54 7.30
C GLY A 15 -6.63 -3.47 8.61
N PRO A 16 -5.76 -4.45 8.86
CA PRO A 16 -5.09 -4.65 10.15
C PRO A 16 -4.12 -3.51 10.52
N PHE A 17 -3.60 -2.80 9.53
CA PHE A 17 -2.64 -1.71 9.75
C PHE A 17 -3.28 -0.32 9.75
N ALA A 18 -4.59 -0.21 9.55
CA ALA A 18 -5.28 1.08 9.41
C ALA A 18 -5.05 2.03 10.58
N ARG A 19 -4.90 1.50 11.81
CA ARG A 19 -4.63 2.29 13.01
C ARG A 19 -3.26 2.98 13.01
N PHE A 20 -2.32 2.49 12.21
CA PHE A 20 -0.94 3.01 12.12
C PHE A 20 -0.74 3.95 10.93
N LEU A 21 -1.77 4.11 10.10
CA LEU A 21 -1.69 4.86 8.86
C LEU A 21 -2.57 6.12 8.95
N PRO A 22 -2.09 7.27 8.46
CA PRO A 22 -2.93 8.45 8.41
C PRO A 22 -4.14 8.23 7.50
N PRO A 23 -5.33 8.74 7.88
CA PRO A 23 -6.50 8.69 7.03
C PRO A 23 -6.32 9.70 5.88
N VAL A 24 -6.08 9.21 4.69
CA VAL A 24 -6.00 10.01 3.47
C VAL A 24 -7.13 9.63 2.53
N GLU A 25 -7.74 10.63 1.93
CA GLU A 25 -8.85 10.45 1.00
C GLU A 25 -8.44 9.58 -0.20
N ALA A 26 -9.31 8.65 -0.57
CA ALA A 26 -9.13 7.82 -1.76
C ALA A 26 -9.53 8.58 -3.03
N GLY A 27 -8.86 8.29 -4.15
CA GLY A 27 -9.15 8.88 -5.44
C GLY A 27 -8.60 10.31 -5.64
N ALA A 28 -7.86 10.86 -4.67
CA ALA A 28 -7.31 12.20 -4.76
C ALA A 28 -6.34 12.37 -5.94
N VAL A 29 -5.40 11.45 -6.11
CA VAL A 29 -4.45 11.48 -7.23
C VAL A 29 -5.16 11.31 -8.57
N THR A 30 -6.07 10.35 -8.66
CA THR A 30 -6.83 10.07 -9.89
C THR A 30 -7.64 11.28 -10.32
N ARG A 31 -8.34 11.93 -9.39
CA ARG A 31 -9.12 13.15 -9.67
C ARG A 31 -8.24 14.33 -10.03
N PHE A 32 -7.11 14.50 -9.35
CA PHE A 32 -6.17 15.56 -9.66
C PHE A 32 -5.64 15.43 -11.09
N LEU A 33 -5.22 14.24 -11.50
CA LEU A 33 -4.72 13.99 -12.85
C LEU A 33 -5.80 14.13 -13.93
N ALA A 34 -7.06 13.82 -13.60
CA ALA A 34 -8.19 14.03 -14.50
C ALA A 34 -8.55 15.50 -14.68
N THR A 35 -8.42 16.29 -13.60
CA THR A 35 -8.72 17.73 -13.62
C THR A 35 -7.62 18.55 -14.27
N TYR A 36 -6.37 18.16 -14.05
CA TYR A 36 -5.19 18.84 -14.56
C TYR A 36 -4.39 17.91 -15.45
N PRO A 37 -4.54 17.97 -16.79
CA PRO A 37 -3.80 17.12 -17.71
C PRO A 37 -2.32 17.55 -17.74
N PHE A 38 -1.50 16.83 -17.00
CA PHE A 38 -0.05 16.99 -17.06
C PHE A 38 0.52 16.15 -18.21
N PRO A 39 1.65 16.58 -18.81
CA PRO A 39 2.34 15.78 -19.81
C PRO A 39 2.72 14.42 -19.22
N GLU A 40 2.93 13.44 -20.10
CA GLU A 40 3.41 12.12 -19.69
C GLU A 40 4.71 12.23 -18.88
N GLY A 41 4.87 11.36 -17.91
CA GLY A 41 6.05 11.36 -17.05
C GLY A 41 5.83 10.58 -15.77
N TRP A 42 6.79 10.69 -14.89
CA TRP A 42 6.78 10.06 -13.58
C TRP A 42 6.12 10.96 -12.54
N LEU A 43 5.37 10.35 -11.63
CA LEU A 43 4.87 11.01 -10.43
C LEU A 43 5.87 10.81 -9.30
N LEU A 44 6.18 11.88 -8.60
CA LEU A 44 7.06 11.85 -7.45
C LEU A 44 6.26 12.13 -6.16
N ASP A 45 6.29 11.19 -5.23
CA ASP A 45 5.82 11.38 -3.85
C ASP A 45 7.03 11.37 -2.91
N PRO A 46 7.58 12.53 -2.56
CA PRO A 46 8.78 12.61 -1.73
C PRO A 46 8.52 12.35 -0.25
N PHE A 47 7.27 12.30 0.18
CA PHE A 47 6.90 12.19 1.60
C PHE A 47 6.32 10.82 1.97
N GLY A 48 5.72 10.09 1.03
CA GLY A 48 5.24 8.72 1.20
C GLY A 48 4.42 8.48 2.48
N VAL A 49 3.49 9.38 2.78
CA VAL A 49 2.73 9.33 4.05
C VAL A 49 1.54 8.38 4.00
N SER A 50 1.04 8.06 2.81
CA SER A 50 -0.16 7.25 2.64
C SER A 50 0.01 6.18 1.57
N PRO A 51 -0.35 4.90 1.88
CA PRO A 51 -0.38 3.86 0.87
C PRO A 51 -1.32 4.17 -0.29
N ASN A 52 -2.46 4.81 -0.05
CA ASN A 52 -3.44 5.10 -1.08
C ASN A 52 -2.88 6.02 -2.16
N LEU A 53 -2.20 7.09 -1.78
CA LEU A 53 -1.59 8.02 -2.74
C LEU A 53 -0.55 7.33 -3.62
N ALA A 54 0.35 6.56 -3.01
CA ALA A 54 1.39 5.84 -3.74
C ALA A 54 0.82 4.79 -4.70
N ILE A 55 -0.21 4.04 -4.26
CA ILE A 55 -0.86 3.01 -5.07
C ILE A 55 -1.64 3.63 -6.24
N GLU A 56 -2.37 4.72 -6.01
CA GLU A 56 -3.08 5.44 -7.06
C GLU A 56 -2.10 6.01 -8.10
N ALA A 57 -1.01 6.62 -7.63
CA ALA A 57 0.03 7.14 -8.51
C ALA A 57 0.65 6.03 -9.37
N ALA A 58 1.01 4.90 -8.77
CA ALA A 58 1.60 3.76 -9.47
C ALA A 58 0.65 3.13 -10.49
N ARG A 59 -0.65 3.15 -10.22
CA ARG A 59 -1.67 2.65 -11.17
C ARG A 59 -1.96 3.61 -12.30
N ALA A 60 -1.82 4.90 -12.05
CA ALA A 60 -2.07 5.92 -13.06
C ALA A 60 -0.92 6.01 -14.09
N ARG A 61 0.32 5.94 -13.62
CA ARG A 61 1.55 6.00 -14.43
C ARG A 61 2.76 5.57 -13.61
N GLY A 62 3.97 5.64 -14.17
CA GLY A 62 5.18 5.42 -13.40
C GLY A 62 5.26 6.35 -12.18
N ALA A 63 5.57 5.79 -11.01
CA ALA A 63 5.66 6.56 -9.78
C ALA A 63 6.93 6.20 -8.99
N VAL A 64 7.47 7.20 -8.32
CA VAL A 64 8.55 7.06 -7.35
C VAL A 64 8.05 7.62 -6.03
N ALA A 65 8.10 6.83 -4.97
CA ALA A 65 7.72 7.27 -3.64
C ALA A 65 8.84 6.99 -2.63
N ALA A 66 9.10 7.96 -1.77
CA ALA A 66 10.04 7.82 -0.66
C ALA A 66 9.25 7.57 0.63
N PHE A 67 9.60 6.53 1.37
CA PHE A 67 8.92 6.16 2.61
C PHE A 67 9.87 6.25 3.80
N SER A 68 9.50 7.04 4.79
CA SER A 68 10.15 7.04 6.11
C SER A 68 9.48 6.04 7.07
N ASN A 69 8.21 5.73 6.85
CA ASN A 69 7.47 4.77 7.66
C ASN A 69 7.51 3.38 6.99
N PRO A 70 8.16 2.38 7.61
CA PRO A 70 8.27 1.03 7.05
C PRO A 70 6.92 0.33 6.91
N VAL A 71 5.91 0.68 7.73
CA VAL A 71 4.55 0.12 7.61
C VAL A 71 3.89 0.57 6.31
N VAL A 72 4.02 1.85 5.95
CA VAL A 72 3.49 2.37 4.68
C VAL A 72 4.14 1.65 3.50
N ARG A 73 5.46 1.52 3.50
CA ARG A 73 6.21 0.80 2.48
C ARG A 73 5.75 -0.64 2.35
N PHE A 74 5.66 -1.36 3.45
CA PHE A 74 5.18 -2.74 3.49
C PHE A 74 3.80 -2.90 2.84
N VAL A 75 2.85 -2.04 3.21
CA VAL A 75 1.48 -2.08 2.65
C VAL A 75 1.48 -1.79 1.15
N VAL A 76 2.25 -0.81 0.69
CA VAL A 76 2.35 -0.47 -0.74
C VAL A 76 2.93 -1.64 -1.54
N GLU A 77 4.06 -2.19 -1.09
CA GLU A 77 4.73 -3.30 -1.78
C GLU A 77 3.80 -4.51 -1.92
N HIS A 78 3.07 -4.87 -0.87
CA HIS A 78 2.18 -6.04 -0.89
C HIS A 78 0.86 -5.79 -1.65
N ARG A 79 0.39 -4.56 -1.72
CA ARG A 79 -0.80 -4.24 -2.54
C ARG A 79 -0.49 -4.12 -4.03
N LEU A 80 0.71 -3.71 -4.39
CA LEU A 80 1.14 -3.64 -5.79
C LEU A 80 1.62 -5.01 -6.31
N ASN A 81 2.19 -5.82 -5.43
CA ASN A 81 2.70 -7.16 -5.75
C ASN A 81 2.08 -8.18 -4.78
N PRO A 82 0.80 -8.52 -4.95
CA PRO A 82 0.14 -9.49 -4.07
C PRO A 82 0.79 -10.86 -4.20
N ILE A 83 0.98 -11.50 -3.05
CA ILE A 83 1.51 -12.87 -2.99
C ILE A 83 0.46 -13.84 -3.53
N ASP A 84 0.89 -14.84 -4.29
CA ASP A 84 0.02 -15.92 -4.73
C ASP A 84 -0.58 -16.64 -3.51
N PRO A 85 -1.91 -16.82 -3.44
CA PRO A 85 -2.55 -17.53 -2.33
C PRO A 85 -2.07 -18.98 -2.15
N ALA A 86 -1.63 -19.64 -3.21
CA ALA A 86 -1.06 -20.99 -3.12
C ALA A 86 0.30 -20.99 -2.44
N ASP A 87 1.17 -20.05 -2.79
CA ASP A 87 2.48 -19.87 -2.16
C ASP A 87 2.34 -19.50 -0.69
N MET A 88 1.37 -18.63 -0.36
CA MET A 88 1.08 -18.27 1.03
C MET A 88 0.65 -19.48 1.84
N ARG A 89 -0.25 -20.32 1.31
CA ARG A 89 -0.70 -21.55 1.99
C ARG A 89 0.45 -22.53 2.18
N ALA A 90 1.30 -22.71 1.16
CA ALA A 90 2.48 -23.57 1.26
C ALA A 90 3.46 -23.08 2.33
N ALA A 91 3.72 -21.78 2.38
CA ALA A 91 4.59 -21.17 3.39
C ALA A 91 4.02 -21.34 4.81
N LEU A 92 2.71 -21.14 5.00
CA LEU A 92 2.05 -21.34 6.29
C LEU A 92 2.09 -22.81 6.72
N ALA A 93 1.88 -23.76 5.81
CA ALA A 93 1.99 -25.18 6.11
C ALA A 93 3.43 -25.58 6.50
N ALA A 94 4.42 -25.05 5.79
CA ALA A 94 5.83 -25.26 6.12
C ALA A 94 6.18 -24.69 7.49
N LEU A 95 5.69 -23.49 7.81
CA LEU A 95 5.89 -22.84 9.10
C LEU A 95 5.23 -23.64 10.23
N ALA A 96 3.99 -24.08 10.05
CA ALA A 96 3.27 -24.86 11.06
C ALA A 96 3.98 -26.20 11.40
N SER A 97 4.60 -26.83 10.40
CA SER A 97 5.35 -28.07 10.58
C SER A 97 6.79 -27.86 11.05
N ALA A 98 7.30 -26.64 11.03
CA ALA A 98 8.67 -26.36 11.46
C ALA A 98 8.84 -26.63 12.95
N PRO A 99 9.92 -27.34 13.36
CA PRO A 99 10.19 -27.57 14.77
C PRO A 99 10.73 -26.27 15.42
N LYS A 100 10.27 -26.01 16.62
CA LYS A 100 10.90 -25.09 17.55
C LYS A 100 11.24 -25.89 18.79
N ASP A 101 12.52 -26.10 19.03
CA ASP A 101 13.01 -27.11 19.96
C ASP A 101 12.44 -28.49 19.55
N ASP A 102 11.85 -29.25 20.45
CA ASP A 102 11.22 -30.54 20.15
C ASP A 102 9.71 -30.45 19.87
N THR A 103 9.18 -29.22 19.69
CA THR A 103 7.74 -28.98 19.53
C THR A 103 7.46 -28.30 18.19
N ARG A 104 6.44 -28.77 17.47
CA ARG A 104 6.00 -28.09 16.24
C ARG A 104 5.36 -26.76 16.53
N LEU A 105 5.63 -25.78 15.68
CA LEU A 105 5.07 -24.41 15.84
C LEU A 105 3.54 -24.37 15.79
N GLU A 106 2.87 -25.33 15.15
CA GLU A 106 1.41 -25.42 15.11
C GLU A 106 0.76 -25.43 16.50
N ARG A 107 1.48 -25.85 17.55
CA ARG A 107 0.97 -25.82 18.95
C ARG A 107 0.93 -24.43 19.56
N PHE A 108 1.53 -23.44 18.92
CA PHE A 108 1.58 -22.06 19.40
C PHE A 108 0.69 -21.11 18.57
N LEU A 109 0.12 -21.63 17.49
CA LEU A 109 -0.79 -20.92 16.61
C LEU A 109 -2.26 -21.21 16.97
#